data_e8224586bfb5d531600b8e3ceab0650d
#
_entry.id   e8224586bfb5d531600b8e3ceab0650d
#
_cell.length_a   1.000
_cell.length_b   1.000
_cell.length_c   1.000
_cell.angle_alpha   90.00
_cell.angle_beta   90.00
_cell.angle_gamma   90.00
#
_symmetry.space_group_name_H-M   'P 1'
#
loop_
_entity.id
_entity.type
_entity.pdbx_description
1 polymer ?
#
loop_
_entity_poly.entity_id
_entity_poly.type
_entity_poly.pdbx_seq_one_letter_code
_entity_poly.pdbx_strand_id
1 'polypeptide(L)'
;MLGGGVVADAALTRLLVGACVLAFMAQHVLPSVTSALLFSPVVALSEPWRFLSTAFLHSGVMHLAFNMWALWVTGTMLEPLLGRWRFGALYTLSALGGSVMVYVLASPSDMSWLTGTVGASGAVFGLFAAVFVIQRRFGRDTSAILGLLGVNLVISFMAASISWQGHLGGLLTGGALAALFAWAPRERRRAVGLWGPVLIAVLLAAAVWIKALVS
;
A
#
# COMPACT_ATOMS: atom_id res chain seq x y z
N MET A 1 16.69 -11.31 -13.02
CA MET A 1 15.78 -10.17 -13.24
C MET A 1 14.34 -10.67 -13.18
N LEU A 2 13.44 -9.98 -12.51
CA LEU A 2 12.04 -10.40 -12.32
C LEU A 2 11.14 -10.01 -13.51
N GLY A 3 11.75 -9.65 -14.68
CA GLY A 3 11.05 -9.38 -15.95
C GLY A 3 10.59 -7.94 -16.14
N GLY A 4 11.03 -7.00 -15.30
CA GLY A 4 10.99 -5.57 -15.60
C GLY A 4 12.15 -5.18 -16.53
N GLY A 5 11.96 -4.17 -17.41
CA GLY A 5 13.07 -3.55 -18.12
C GLY A 5 14.07 -2.98 -17.11
N VAL A 6 15.34 -2.94 -17.47
CA VAL A 6 16.36 -2.29 -16.63
C VAL A 6 16.00 -0.81 -16.51
N VAL A 7 15.55 -0.40 -15.33
CA VAL A 7 15.34 1.00 -14.99
C VAL A 7 16.53 1.44 -14.15
N ALA A 8 17.33 2.34 -14.71
CA ALA A 8 18.58 2.79 -14.06
C ALA A 8 18.31 3.72 -12.85
N ASP A 9 17.10 4.24 -12.72
CA ASP A 9 16.74 5.21 -11.70
C ASP A 9 15.38 4.88 -11.03
N ALA A 10 15.16 5.42 -9.85
CA ALA A 10 13.91 5.28 -9.08
C ALA A 10 13.00 6.51 -9.29
N ALA A 11 12.66 6.80 -10.54
CA ALA A 11 11.91 8.00 -10.90
C ALA A 11 10.48 7.99 -10.34
N LEU A 12 9.80 6.84 -10.37
CA LEU A 12 8.45 6.71 -9.83
C LEU A 12 8.46 6.84 -8.29
N THR A 13 9.47 6.30 -7.63
CA THR A 13 9.66 6.49 -6.18
C THR A 13 9.76 7.98 -5.84
N ARG A 14 10.59 8.73 -6.58
CA ARG A 14 10.72 10.20 -6.39
C ARG A 14 9.41 10.93 -6.63
N LEU A 15 8.68 10.54 -7.67
CA LEU A 15 7.36 11.12 -7.98
C LEU A 15 6.36 10.87 -6.84
N LEU A 16 6.29 9.65 -6.32
CA LEU A 16 5.39 9.28 -5.22
C LEU A 16 5.74 10.04 -3.93
N VAL A 17 7.03 10.14 -3.59
CA VAL A 17 7.49 10.95 -2.45
C VAL A 17 7.08 12.41 -2.64
N GLY A 18 7.36 12.99 -3.81
CA GLY A 18 6.97 14.37 -4.13
C GLY A 18 5.46 14.59 -4.05
N ALA A 19 4.65 13.65 -4.56
CA ALA A 19 3.20 13.72 -4.49
C ALA A 19 2.68 13.73 -3.04
N CYS A 20 3.24 12.89 -2.15
CA CYS A 20 2.89 12.87 -0.74
C CYS A 20 3.28 14.18 -0.04
N VAL A 21 4.47 14.72 -0.31
CA VAL A 21 4.92 16.01 0.25
C VAL A 21 4.02 17.14 -0.22
N LEU A 22 3.70 17.20 -1.50
CA LEU A 22 2.79 18.23 -2.05
C LEU A 22 1.38 18.11 -1.48
N ALA A 23 0.84 16.90 -1.34
CA ALA A 23 -0.46 16.66 -0.71
C ALA A 23 -0.46 17.12 0.76
N PHE A 24 0.62 16.84 1.51
CA PHE A 24 0.77 17.26 2.89
C PHE A 24 0.84 18.81 3.01
N MET A 25 1.55 19.48 2.12
CA MET A 25 1.54 20.94 2.06
C MET A 25 0.14 21.48 1.74
N ALA A 26 -0.55 20.85 0.79
CA ALA A 26 -1.91 21.23 0.44
C ALA A 26 -2.89 21.06 1.61
N GLN A 27 -2.75 20.00 2.44
CA GLN A 27 -3.55 19.82 3.66
C GLN A 27 -3.40 20.99 4.65
N HIS A 28 -2.23 21.62 4.72
CA HIS A 28 -1.98 22.75 5.63
C HIS A 28 -2.51 24.07 5.09
N VAL A 29 -2.51 24.25 3.78
CA VAL A 29 -2.99 25.48 3.12
C VAL A 29 -4.50 25.44 2.90
N LEU A 30 -5.05 24.26 2.59
CA LEU A 30 -6.45 24.07 2.22
C LEU A 30 -7.06 22.95 3.09
N PRO A 31 -7.74 23.28 4.21
CA PRO A 31 -8.36 22.27 5.09
C PRO A 31 -9.33 21.31 4.37
N SER A 32 -9.97 21.77 3.28
CA SER A 32 -10.85 20.95 2.43
C SER A 32 -10.15 19.77 1.75
N VAL A 33 -8.83 19.81 1.57
CA VAL A 33 -8.07 18.70 0.98
C VAL A 33 -8.17 17.45 1.85
N THR A 34 -8.01 17.59 3.16
CA THR A 34 -8.13 16.44 4.06
C THR A 34 -9.54 15.87 4.05
N SER A 35 -10.57 16.72 4.16
CA SER A 35 -11.97 16.26 4.18
C SER A 35 -12.42 15.63 2.85
N ALA A 36 -11.86 16.08 1.71
CA ALA A 36 -12.19 15.53 0.38
C ALA A 36 -11.47 14.20 0.05
N LEU A 37 -10.30 13.93 0.65
CA LEU A 37 -9.43 12.83 0.24
C LEU A 37 -9.22 11.75 1.31
N LEU A 38 -9.54 12.04 2.58
CA LEU A 38 -9.45 11.10 3.71
C LEU A 38 -10.42 9.93 3.48
N PHE A 39 -9.96 8.71 3.72
CA PHE A 39 -10.81 7.53 3.64
C PHE A 39 -11.53 7.27 4.98
N SER A 40 -12.83 7.00 4.89
CA SER A 40 -13.64 6.44 5.98
C SER A 40 -14.64 5.44 5.38
N PRO A 41 -14.93 4.31 6.04
CA PRO A 41 -15.88 3.32 5.55
C PRO A 41 -17.25 3.87 5.18
N VAL A 42 -17.77 4.84 5.92
CA VAL A 42 -19.11 5.43 5.71
C VAL A 42 -19.28 6.08 4.33
N VAL A 43 -18.21 6.62 3.76
CA VAL A 43 -18.24 7.28 2.42
C VAL A 43 -17.63 6.42 1.32
N ALA A 44 -17.21 5.20 1.64
CA ALA A 44 -16.45 4.36 0.73
C ALA A 44 -17.14 4.12 -0.63
N LEU A 45 -18.45 3.88 -0.64
CA LEU A 45 -19.19 3.58 -1.86
C LEU A 45 -19.62 4.84 -2.63
N SER A 46 -19.91 5.94 -1.93
CA SER A 46 -20.28 7.21 -2.56
C SER A 46 -19.07 7.98 -3.10
N GLU A 47 -17.90 7.79 -2.49
CA GLU A 47 -16.67 8.49 -2.81
C GLU A 47 -15.49 7.53 -3.00
N PRO A 48 -15.53 6.63 -4.03
CA PRO A 48 -14.60 5.52 -4.15
C PRO A 48 -13.14 5.94 -4.42
N TRP A 49 -12.88 7.16 -4.88
CA TRP A 49 -11.52 7.67 -5.03
C TRP A 49 -10.74 7.71 -3.71
N ARG A 50 -11.43 7.77 -2.57
CA ARG A 50 -10.84 7.83 -1.22
C ARG A 50 -10.09 6.57 -0.85
N PHE A 51 -10.43 5.41 -1.42
CA PHE A 51 -9.64 4.19 -1.25
C PHE A 51 -8.17 4.38 -1.64
N LEU A 52 -7.89 5.26 -2.61
CA LEU A 52 -6.52 5.52 -3.07
C LEU A 52 -5.99 6.88 -2.59
N SER A 53 -6.81 7.94 -2.63
CA SER A 53 -6.32 9.30 -2.34
C SER A 53 -5.81 9.45 -0.90
N THR A 54 -6.37 8.70 0.03
CA THR A 54 -5.95 8.69 1.44
C THR A 54 -4.47 8.30 1.61
N ALA A 55 -3.90 7.52 0.69
CA ALA A 55 -2.49 7.12 0.72
C ALA A 55 -1.50 8.28 0.50
N PHE A 56 -1.98 9.44 0.08
CA PHE A 56 -1.15 10.64 -0.10
C PHE A 56 -1.24 11.61 1.08
N LEU A 57 -2.23 11.44 1.96
CA LEU A 57 -2.43 12.28 3.14
C LEU A 57 -1.61 11.81 4.34
N HIS A 58 -1.24 12.73 5.22
CA HIS A 58 -0.51 12.41 6.44
C HIS A 58 -1.01 13.23 7.62
N SER A 59 -1.06 12.61 8.80
CA SER A 59 -1.58 13.22 10.03
C SER A 59 -0.61 14.18 10.72
N GLY A 60 0.66 14.21 10.29
CA GLY A 60 1.68 15.09 10.85
C GLY A 60 3.05 14.87 10.24
N VAL A 61 3.99 15.76 10.56
CA VAL A 61 5.35 15.79 9.98
C VAL A 61 6.10 14.47 10.21
N MET A 62 6.05 13.91 11.42
CA MET A 62 6.73 12.64 11.73
C MET A 62 6.12 11.47 10.98
N HIS A 63 4.79 11.45 10.83
CA HIS A 63 4.09 10.43 10.04
C HIS A 63 4.51 10.50 8.57
N LEU A 64 4.55 11.70 7.98
CA LEU A 64 5.08 11.90 6.63
C LEU A 64 6.54 11.45 6.52
N ALA A 65 7.41 11.92 7.43
CA ALA A 65 8.84 11.65 7.38
C ALA A 65 9.16 10.15 7.38
N PHE A 66 8.55 9.38 8.30
CA PHE A 66 8.75 7.93 8.38
C PHE A 66 8.22 7.20 7.13
N ASN A 67 7.05 7.59 6.62
CA ASN A 67 6.52 7.00 5.40
C ASN A 67 7.41 7.31 4.19
N MET A 68 7.87 8.54 4.03
CA MET A 68 8.73 8.92 2.91
C MET A 68 10.11 8.28 2.98
N TRP A 69 10.68 8.17 4.17
CA TRP A 69 11.92 7.45 4.37
C TRP A 69 11.79 5.97 3.99
N ALA A 70 10.74 5.30 4.48
CA ALA A 70 10.49 3.89 4.17
C ALA A 70 10.19 3.67 2.68
N LEU A 71 9.37 4.55 2.06
CA LEU A 71 9.11 4.54 0.62
C LEU A 71 10.38 4.76 -0.19
N TRP A 72 11.24 5.70 0.23
CA TRP A 72 12.51 5.97 -0.44
C TRP A 72 13.42 4.74 -0.41
N VAL A 73 13.67 4.18 0.78
CA VAL A 73 14.56 3.03 0.95
C VAL A 73 14.06 1.81 0.19
N THR A 74 12.78 1.46 0.32
CA THR A 74 12.22 0.28 -0.37
C THR A 74 12.04 0.51 -1.86
N GLY A 75 11.63 1.71 -2.25
CA GLY A 75 11.36 2.06 -3.63
C GLY A 75 12.65 2.10 -4.48
N THR A 76 13.72 2.71 -3.98
CA THR A 76 15.02 2.71 -4.67
C THR A 76 15.60 1.31 -4.86
N MET A 77 15.22 0.35 -4.01
CA MET A 77 15.60 -1.05 -4.15
C MET A 77 14.66 -1.83 -5.08
N LEU A 78 13.35 -1.63 -4.95
CA LEU A 78 12.34 -2.44 -5.66
C LEU A 78 12.07 -1.96 -7.09
N GLU A 79 12.04 -0.65 -7.34
CA GLU A 79 11.71 -0.11 -8.65
C GLU A 79 12.70 -0.56 -9.74
N PRO A 80 14.03 -0.54 -9.54
CA PRO A 80 14.97 -1.08 -10.51
C PRO A 80 14.85 -2.60 -10.75
N LEU A 81 14.43 -3.36 -9.72
CA LEU A 81 14.27 -4.82 -9.82
C LEU A 81 13.00 -5.24 -10.55
N LEU A 82 11.90 -4.51 -10.33
CA LEU A 82 10.57 -4.82 -10.85
C LEU A 82 10.25 -4.11 -12.15
N GLY A 83 10.89 -2.96 -12.38
CA GLY A 83 10.50 -1.98 -13.40
C GLY A 83 9.32 -1.11 -12.95
N ARG A 84 9.18 0.08 -13.57
CA ARG A 84 8.22 1.12 -13.15
C ARG A 84 6.78 0.61 -13.08
N TRP A 85 6.33 -0.16 -14.08
CA TRP A 85 4.96 -0.69 -14.14
C TRP A 85 4.63 -1.57 -12.93
N ARG A 86 5.46 -2.59 -12.67
CA ARG A 86 5.20 -3.55 -11.58
C ARG A 86 5.38 -2.89 -10.20
N PHE A 87 6.34 -2.00 -10.07
CA PHE A 87 6.53 -1.22 -8.86
C PHE A 87 5.33 -0.29 -8.61
N GLY A 88 4.85 0.42 -9.63
CA GLY A 88 3.65 1.26 -9.54
C GLY A 88 2.40 0.45 -9.18
N ALA A 89 2.19 -0.71 -9.84
CA ALA A 89 1.09 -1.61 -9.50
C ALA A 89 1.20 -2.14 -8.07
N LEU A 90 2.41 -2.51 -7.63
CA LEU A 90 2.66 -2.96 -6.26
C LEU A 90 2.30 -1.88 -5.24
N TYR A 91 2.79 -0.66 -5.42
CA TYR A 91 2.48 0.46 -4.52
C TYR A 91 0.98 0.76 -4.48
N THR A 92 0.36 0.95 -5.65
CA THR A 92 -1.05 1.35 -5.76
C THR A 92 -1.99 0.28 -5.21
N LEU A 93 -1.77 -0.98 -5.57
CA LEU A 93 -2.63 -2.08 -5.09
C LEU A 93 -2.42 -2.36 -3.60
N SER A 94 -1.22 -2.18 -3.06
CA SER A 94 -0.99 -2.27 -1.62
C SER A 94 -1.70 -1.14 -0.86
N ALA A 95 -1.70 0.08 -1.39
CA ALA A 95 -2.47 1.18 -0.82
C ALA A 95 -3.98 0.87 -0.82
N LEU A 96 -4.51 0.42 -1.96
CA LEU A 96 -5.90 0.00 -2.09
C LEU A 96 -6.24 -1.16 -1.15
N GLY A 97 -5.37 -2.18 -1.07
CA GLY A 97 -5.54 -3.32 -0.16
C GLY A 97 -5.61 -2.90 1.31
N GLY A 98 -4.86 -1.86 1.69
CA GLY A 98 -4.95 -1.26 3.01
C GLY A 98 -6.33 -0.67 3.27
N SER A 99 -6.83 0.19 2.39
CA SER A 99 -8.15 0.81 2.53
C SER A 99 -9.30 -0.21 2.43
N VAL A 100 -9.16 -1.22 1.55
CA VAL A 100 -10.14 -2.31 1.44
C VAL A 100 -10.22 -3.12 2.74
N MET A 101 -9.09 -3.42 3.38
CA MET A 101 -9.08 -4.14 4.65
C MET A 101 -9.75 -3.32 5.77
N VAL A 102 -9.51 -2.00 5.82
CA VAL A 102 -10.21 -1.10 6.75
C VAL A 102 -11.72 -1.18 6.50
N TYR A 103 -12.18 -1.10 5.25
CA TYR A 103 -13.60 -1.18 4.90
C TYR A 103 -14.23 -2.52 5.28
N VAL A 104 -13.57 -3.62 4.93
CA VAL A 104 -14.09 -4.98 5.16
C VAL A 104 -14.23 -5.30 6.66
N LEU A 105 -13.28 -4.84 7.47
CA LEU A 105 -13.29 -5.09 8.92
C LEU A 105 -14.10 -4.07 9.72
N ALA A 106 -14.50 -2.94 9.13
CA ALA A 106 -15.34 -1.96 9.79
C ALA A 106 -16.77 -2.47 9.94
N SER A 107 -17.45 -2.05 11.02
CA SER A 107 -18.85 -2.37 11.29
C SER A 107 -19.72 -1.12 11.29
N PRO A 108 -20.86 -1.11 10.57
CA PRO A 108 -21.83 -0.01 10.64
C PRO A 108 -22.38 0.26 12.05
N SER A 109 -22.25 -0.72 12.94
CA SER A 109 -22.77 -0.64 14.33
C SER A 109 -21.79 -0.02 15.32
N ASP A 110 -20.56 0.31 14.91
CA ASP A 110 -19.53 0.87 15.80
C ASP A 110 -18.74 2.03 15.17
N MET A 111 -17.87 2.64 15.96
CA MET A 111 -17.06 3.80 15.55
C MET A 111 -16.08 3.52 14.41
N SER A 112 -15.75 2.26 14.13
CA SER A 112 -14.85 1.91 13.03
C SER A 112 -15.41 2.34 11.67
N TRP A 113 -16.74 2.39 11.54
CA TRP A 113 -17.41 2.84 10.31
C TRP A 113 -17.19 4.32 10.01
N LEU A 114 -17.07 5.13 11.06
CA LEU A 114 -16.88 6.59 10.95
C LEU A 114 -15.41 7.01 11.04
N THR A 115 -14.53 6.11 11.48
CA THR A 115 -13.12 6.43 11.70
C THR A 115 -12.40 6.69 10.38
N GLY A 116 -11.84 7.90 10.27
CA GLY A 116 -11.03 8.29 9.13
C GLY A 116 -9.61 7.73 9.20
N THR A 117 -9.06 7.33 8.06
CA THR A 117 -7.68 6.87 7.94
C THR A 117 -6.90 7.67 6.89
N VAL A 118 -5.62 7.89 7.15
CA VAL A 118 -4.69 8.57 6.24
C VAL A 118 -3.31 7.90 6.31
N GLY A 119 -2.57 7.94 5.22
CA GLY A 119 -1.16 7.57 5.18
C GLY A 119 -0.77 6.62 4.06
N ALA A 120 0.45 6.78 3.57
CA ALA A 120 1.08 5.87 2.62
C ALA A 120 1.43 4.51 3.24
N SER A 121 1.21 4.33 4.53
CA SER A 121 1.71 3.18 5.31
C SER A 121 1.18 1.84 4.82
N GLY A 122 -0.07 1.75 4.34
CA GLY A 122 -0.57 0.53 3.69
C GLY A 122 0.28 0.12 2.49
N ALA A 123 0.60 1.08 1.60
CA ALA A 123 1.53 0.83 0.50
C ALA A 123 2.93 0.44 0.99
N VAL A 124 3.47 1.15 1.98
CA VAL A 124 4.80 0.88 2.57
C VAL A 124 4.88 -0.54 3.16
N PHE A 125 3.85 -0.99 3.89
CA PHE A 125 3.79 -2.37 4.39
C PHE A 125 3.77 -3.40 3.25
N GLY A 126 3.08 -3.10 2.15
CA GLY A 126 3.13 -3.91 0.94
C GLY A 126 4.53 -3.96 0.30
N LEU A 127 5.26 -2.83 0.30
CA LEU A 127 6.65 -2.81 -0.15
C LEU A 127 7.58 -3.60 0.78
N PHE A 128 7.40 -3.54 2.10
CA PHE A 128 8.15 -4.37 3.04
C PHE A 128 7.89 -5.86 2.81
N ALA A 129 6.62 -6.26 2.59
CA ALA A 129 6.28 -7.62 2.22
C ALA A 129 6.95 -8.05 0.90
N ALA A 130 7.00 -7.17 -0.09
CA ALA A 130 7.68 -7.43 -1.35
C ALA A 130 9.19 -7.61 -1.17
N VAL A 131 9.84 -6.79 -0.33
CA VAL A 131 11.26 -6.96 0.04
C VAL A 131 11.47 -8.35 0.65
N PHE A 132 10.65 -8.74 1.63
CA PHE A 132 10.71 -10.06 2.26
C PHE A 132 10.59 -11.18 1.22
N VAL A 133 9.55 -11.15 0.40
CA VAL A 133 9.27 -12.17 -0.64
C VAL A 133 10.43 -12.29 -1.62
N ILE A 134 10.99 -11.17 -2.08
CA ILE A 134 12.10 -11.14 -3.04
C ILE A 134 13.38 -11.66 -2.39
N GLN A 135 13.70 -11.22 -1.18
CA GLN A 135 14.87 -11.72 -0.45
C GLN A 135 14.78 -13.24 -0.24
N ARG A 136 13.59 -13.72 0.20
CA ARG A 136 13.33 -15.16 0.38
C ARG A 136 13.50 -15.94 -0.92
N ARG A 137 13.03 -15.40 -2.04
CA ARG A 137 13.15 -16.00 -3.38
C ARG A 137 14.61 -16.16 -3.82
N PHE A 138 15.48 -15.25 -3.40
CA PHE A 138 16.92 -15.28 -3.73
C PHE A 138 17.78 -15.93 -2.65
N GLY A 139 17.18 -16.59 -1.66
CA GLY A 139 17.91 -17.27 -0.58
C GLY A 139 18.67 -16.32 0.34
N ARG A 140 18.29 -15.02 0.40
CA ARG A 140 18.91 -14.03 1.28
C ARG A 140 18.35 -14.12 2.68
N ASP A 141 19.10 -13.67 3.66
CA ASP A 141 18.62 -13.50 5.03
C ASP A 141 17.46 -12.50 5.08
N THR A 142 16.40 -12.90 5.78
CA THR A 142 15.17 -12.11 5.94
C THR A 142 14.92 -11.68 7.38
N SER A 143 15.84 -11.95 8.30
CA SER A 143 15.67 -11.66 9.72
C SER A 143 15.42 -10.18 10.01
N ALA A 144 16.17 -9.29 9.37
CA ALA A 144 16.04 -7.85 9.55
C ALA A 144 14.66 -7.33 9.07
N ILE A 145 14.17 -7.77 7.90
CA ILE A 145 12.86 -7.33 7.40
C ILE A 145 11.71 -7.94 8.21
N LEU A 146 11.86 -9.18 8.70
CA LEU A 146 10.88 -9.79 9.60
C LEU A 146 10.83 -9.07 10.95
N GLY A 147 11.98 -8.70 11.51
CA GLY A 147 12.05 -7.90 12.73
C GLY A 147 11.36 -6.54 12.54
N LEU A 148 11.66 -5.85 11.44
CA LEU A 148 11.03 -4.57 11.10
C LEU A 148 9.50 -4.70 10.98
N LEU A 149 9.02 -5.71 10.24
CA LEU A 149 7.59 -5.98 10.09
C LEU A 149 6.92 -6.30 11.42
N GLY A 150 7.53 -7.18 12.22
CA GLY A 150 7.01 -7.57 13.53
C GLY A 150 6.86 -6.39 14.48
N VAL A 151 7.93 -5.59 14.65
CA VAL A 151 7.91 -4.40 15.50
C VAL A 151 6.85 -3.40 15.03
N ASN A 152 6.78 -3.10 13.73
CA ASN A 152 5.81 -2.14 13.21
C ASN A 152 4.36 -2.64 13.32
N LEU A 153 4.11 -3.95 13.18
CA LEU A 153 2.78 -4.52 13.43
C LEU A 153 2.40 -4.43 14.91
N VAL A 154 3.31 -4.77 15.82
CA VAL A 154 3.04 -4.64 17.27
C VAL A 154 2.72 -3.19 17.63
N ILE A 155 3.51 -2.22 17.16
CA ILE A 155 3.25 -0.79 17.36
C ILE A 155 1.86 -0.42 16.79
N SER A 156 1.49 -0.94 15.64
CA SER A 156 0.19 -0.67 15.00
C SER A 156 -1.00 -1.17 15.82
N PHE A 157 -0.85 -2.28 16.54
CA PHE A 157 -1.88 -2.77 17.45
C PHE A 157 -1.95 -2.01 18.77
N MET A 158 -0.82 -1.50 19.24
CA MET A 158 -0.73 -0.78 20.53
C MET A 158 -1.18 0.68 20.43
N ALA A 159 -1.02 1.31 19.28
CA ALA A 159 -1.31 2.73 19.07
C ALA A 159 -2.66 2.92 18.40
N ALA A 160 -3.67 3.39 19.14
CA ALA A 160 -5.03 3.59 18.63
C ALA A 160 -5.13 4.57 17.43
N SER A 161 -4.12 5.42 17.23
CA SER A 161 -4.04 6.33 16.09
C SER A 161 -3.50 5.69 14.81
N ILE A 162 -3.09 4.41 14.86
CA ILE A 162 -2.53 3.70 13.72
C ILE A 162 -3.53 2.64 13.25
N SER A 163 -3.88 2.69 11.97
CA SER A 163 -4.76 1.69 11.35
C SER A 163 -4.00 0.38 11.10
N TRP A 164 -4.00 -0.55 12.08
CA TRP A 164 -3.41 -1.88 11.88
C TRP A 164 -4.07 -2.65 10.72
N GLN A 165 -5.37 -2.43 10.50
CA GLN A 165 -6.11 -3.01 9.36
C GLN A 165 -5.51 -2.57 8.04
N GLY A 166 -5.21 -1.26 7.91
CA GLY A 166 -4.58 -0.71 6.72
C GLY A 166 -3.18 -1.30 6.47
N HIS A 167 -2.39 -1.49 7.52
CA HIS A 167 -1.08 -2.12 7.44
C HIS A 167 -1.18 -3.59 7.03
N LEU A 168 -2.07 -4.36 7.65
CA LEU A 168 -2.29 -5.77 7.33
C LEU A 168 -2.79 -5.95 5.89
N GLY A 169 -3.76 -5.15 5.45
CA GLY A 169 -4.30 -5.20 4.09
C GLY A 169 -3.23 -4.90 3.03
N GLY A 170 -2.42 -3.88 3.27
CA GLY A 170 -1.30 -3.54 2.40
C GLY A 170 -0.24 -4.64 2.35
N LEU A 171 0.14 -5.18 3.50
CA LEU A 171 1.11 -6.28 3.63
C LEU A 171 0.67 -7.53 2.87
N LEU A 172 -0.58 -7.97 3.05
CA LEU A 172 -1.12 -9.14 2.37
C LEU A 172 -1.20 -8.94 0.86
N THR A 173 -1.70 -7.79 0.42
CA THR A 173 -1.83 -7.46 -1.00
C THR A 173 -0.47 -7.36 -1.68
N GLY A 174 0.46 -6.62 -1.08
CA GLY A 174 1.80 -6.44 -1.63
C GLY A 174 2.61 -7.74 -1.62
N GLY A 175 2.49 -8.54 -0.55
CA GLY A 175 3.11 -9.85 -0.45
C GLY A 175 2.61 -10.83 -1.52
N ALA A 176 1.28 -10.88 -1.72
CA ALA A 176 0.67 -11.73 -2.75
C ALA A 176 1.12 -11.32 -4.16
N LEU A 177 1.10 -10.03 -4.47
CA LEU A 177 1.53 -9.53 -5.78
C LEU A 177 3.03 -9.75 -6.02
N ALA A 178 3.86 -9.50 -5.00
CA ALA A 178 5.30 -9.78 -5.07
C ALA A 178 5.58 -11.28 -5.26
N ALA A 179 4.81 -12.16 -4.63
CA ALA A 179 4.90 -13.61 -4.81
C ALA A 179 4.57 -13.99 -6.26
N LEU A 180 3.50 -13.47 -6.85
CA LEU A 180 3.17 -13.67 -8.26
C LEU A 180 4.35 -13.28 -9.17
N PHE A 181 4.99 -12.13 -8.91
CA PHE A 181 6.14 -11.68 -9.71
C PHE A 181 7.40 -12.53 -9.49
N ALA A 182 7.68 -12.94 -8.24
CA ALA A 182 8.90 -13.64 -7.87
C ALA A 182 8.94 -15.08 -8.36
N TRP A 183 7.79 -15.78 -8.35
CA TRP A 183 7.69 -17.19 -8.75
C TRP A 183 7.13 -17.40 -10.15
N ALA A 184 6.87 -16.33 -10.93
CA ALA A 184 6.43 -16.47 -12.31
C ALA A 184 7.46 -17.26 -13.15
N PRO A 185 7.05 -18.32 -13.87
CA PRO A 185 7.87 -19.00 -14.84
C PRO A 185 8.42 -18.01 -15.88
N ARG A 186 9.63 -18.24 -16.38
CA ARG A 186 10.29 -17.32 -17.31
C ARG A 186 9.43 -16.96 -18.51
N GLU A 187 8.74 -17.95 -19.07
CA GLU A 187 7.89 -17.85 -20.25
C GLU A 187 6.62 -17.01 -19.98
N ARG A 188 6.14 -17.01 -18.74
CA ARG A 188 4.91 -16.33 -18.32
C ARG A 188 5.14 -14.99 -17.61
N ARG A 189 6.39 -14.57 -17.38
CA ARG A 189 6.71 -13.35 -16.62
C ARG A 189 6.04 -12.09 -17.15
N ARG A 190 5.92 -11.96 -18.49
CA ARG A 190 5.25 -10.81 -19.10
C ARG A 190 3.74 -10.86 -18.82
N ALA A 191 3.10 -12.00 -19.02
CA ALA A 191 1.68 -12.19 -18.76
C ALA A 191 1.36 -11.99 -17.26
N VAL A 192 2.12 -12.61 -16.36
CA VAL A 192 1.94 -12.43 -14.90
C VAL A 192 2.16 -10.96 -14.49
N GLY A 193 3.14 -10.28 -15.09
CA GLY A 193 3.41 -8.87 -14.82
C GLY A 193 2.26 -7.93 -15.24
N LEU A 194 1.42 -8.34 -16.18
CA LEU A 194 0.25 -7.60 -16.65
C LEU A 194 -1.03 -8.06 -15.94
N TRP A 195 -1.29 -9.37 -15.94
CA TRP A 195 -2.54 -9.93 -15.44
C TRP A 195 -2.56 -10.18 -13.92
N GLY A 196 -1.39 -10.31 -13.29
CA GLY A 196 -1.31 -10.41 -11.83
C GLY A 196 -1.89 -9.20 -11.11
N PRO A 197 -1.50 -7.96 -11.46
CA PRO A 197 -2.15 -6.76 -10.93
C PRO A 197 -3.65 -6.70 -11.18
N VAL A 198 -4.11 -7.09 -12.37
CA VAL A 198 -5.54 -7.14 -12.70
C VAL A 198 -6.28 -8.12 -11.80
N LEU A 199 -5.74 -9.33 -11.61
CA LEU A 199 -6.32 -10.32 -10.70
C LEU A 199 -6.46 -9.77 -9.27
N ILE A 200 -5.40 -9.17 -8.73
CA ILE A 200 -5.44 -8.58 -7.38
C ILE A 200 -6.49 -7.44 -7.33
N ALA A 201 -6.55 -6.57 -8.33
CA ALA A 201 -7.55 -5.50 -8.38
C ALA A 201 -8.99 -6.05 -8.38
N VAL A 202 -9.25 -7.11 -9.17
CA VAL A 202 -10.56 -7.78 -9.20
C VAL A 202 -10.90 -8.41 -7.84
N LEU A 203 -9.94 -9.05 -7.18
CA LEU A 203 -10.16 -9.61 -5.83
C LEU A 203 -10.47 -8.52 -4.80
N LEU A 204 -9.77 -7.40 -4.84
CA LEU A 204 -10.05 -6.26 -3.95
C LEU A 204 -11.45 -5.66 -4.23
N ALA A 205 -11.82 -5.50 -5.49
CA ALA A 205 -13.15 -5.02 -5.88
C ALA A 205 -14.25 -5.99 -5.44
N ALA A 206 -14.02 -7.30 -5.60
CA ALA A 206 -14.95 -8.33 -5.12
C ALA A 206 -15.12 -8.28 -3.60
N ALA A 207 -14.04 -8.07 -2.84
CA ALA A 207 -14.10 -7.95 -1.38
C ALA A 207 -14.94 -6.73 -0.95
N VAL A 208 -14.77 -5.58 -1.64
CA VAL A 208 -15.62 -4.38 -1.41
C VAL A 208 -17.08 -4.67 -1.71
N TRP A 209 -17.36 -5.32 -2.85
CA TRP A 209 -18.72 -5.66 -3.26
C TRP A 209 -19.41 -6.62 -2.29
N ILE A 210 -18.72 -7.69 -1.90
CA ILE A 210 -19.26 -8.66 -0.92
C ILE A 210 -19.57 -7.96 0.40
N LYS A 211 -18.66 -7.10 0.89
CA LYS A 211 -18.91 -6.33 2.12
C LYS A 211 -20.13 -5.42 1.98
N ALA A 212 -20.28 -4.73 0.85
CA ALA A 212 -21.42 -3.85 0.59
C ALA A 212 -22.77 -4.58 0.58
N LEU A 213 -22.79 -5.87 0.23
CA LEU A 213 -24.01 -6.68 0.24
C LEU A 213 -24.45 -7.13 1.65
N VAL A 214 -23.53 -7.14 2.62
CA VAL A 214 -23.77 -7.65 3.98
C VAL A 214 -23.70 -6.55 5.06
N SER A 215 -23.44 -5.29 4.65
CA SER A 215 -23.45 -4.11 5.54
C SER A 215 -24.77 -3.39 5.46
#